data_8bf8de6f577464c55b7ba13cb65801e3
#
_entry.id   8bf8de6f577464c55b7ba13cb65801e3
#
_cell.length_a   1.000
_cell.length_b   1.000
_cell.length_c   1.000
_cell.angle_alpha   90.00
_cell.angle_beta   90.00
_cell.angle_gamma   90.00
#
_symmetry.space_group_name_H-M   'P 1'
#
loop_
_entity.id
_entity.type
_entity.pdbx_description
1 polymer ?
#
loop_
_entity_poly.entity_id
_entity_poly.type
_entity_poly.pdbx_seq_one_letter_code
_entity_poly.pdbx_strand_id
1 'polypeptide(L)'
;MASPIALVTGANGFVGCYVVRALLARGTAVRAMVRKGADLRALEGLPCEFAWGDLRDATAVEQATRGCDEVYHVGADYRLWVLDSAPMYASNVEGTRNVLAAANRAKVRRVVHTSTVGAIGIPHGECGREDSPVSLSDMVGPYKRSKFLAEQEALKAAREGVPVVIVNPSTPVGAHDYKPTPTGRIIVDFLNHRMPAFIDTGLNLVDVEDAAAGHLLAAERGVVGEKYILGGENLSLEEMLGRLAKLSGLSAPRIRVPYAVAWTFALGAEAVARTITRRAPRASLTEVRMARKRMFFDSSKARTALGYAPRPIDDALERAIAFFHSIGAVPAAPHERQSRRPA
;
A
#
# COMPACT_ATOMS: atom_id res chain seq x y z
N MET A 1 9.38 -23.33 -24.68
CA MET A 1 8.64 -22.07 -24.75
C MET A 1 9.36 -21.06 -23.88
N ALA A 2 9.47 -19.79 -24.28
CA ALA A 2 10.06 -18.75 -23.43
C ALA A 2 9.18 -18.57 -22.17
N SER A 3 9.81 -18.33 -21.03
CA SER A 3 9.05 -18.04 -19.78
C SER A 3 8.23 -16.77 -19.97
N PRO A 4 6.99 -16.73 -19.46
CA PRO A 4 6.17 -15.53 -19.54
C PRO A 4 6.86 -14.36 -18.81
N ILE A 5 6.75 -13.16 -19.38
CA ILE A 5 7.33 -11.93 -18.81
C ILE A 5 6.23 -11.08 -18.19
N ALA A 6 6.39 -10.74 -16.93
CA ALA A 6 5.48 -9.82 -16.22
C ALA A 6 6.15 -8.46 -16.00
N LEU A 7 5.49 -7.39 -16.44
CA LEU A 7 5.86 -6.03 -16.04
C LEU A 7 5.30 -5.72 -14.65
N VAL A 8 6.15 -5.26 -13.74
CA VAL A 8 5.72 -4.73 -12.45
C VAL A 8 6.10 -3.26 -12.37
N THR A 9 5.10 -2.36 -12.36
CA THR A 9 5.35 -0.93 -12.12
C THR A 9 5.41 -0.65 -10.62
N GLY A 10 6.23 0.31 -10.20
CA GLY A 10 6.44 0.56 -8.77
C GLY A 10 7.09 -0.62 -8.04
N ALA A 11 7.88 -1.41 -8.77
CA ALA A 11 8.51 -2.63 -8.30
C ALA A 11 9.38 -2.45 -7.05
N ASN A 12 10.02 -1.28 -6.89
CA ASN A 12 10.83 -0.94 -5.72
C ASN A 12 10.01 -0.45 -4.52
N GLY A 13 8.69 -0.33 -4.64
CA GLY A 13 7.78 0.01 -3.55
C GLY A 13 7.50 -1.19 -2.63
N PHE A 14 6.89 -0.92 -1.47
CA PHE A 14 6.64 -1.94 -0.44
C PHE A 14 5.81 -3.13 -0.97
N VAL A 15 4.65 -2.89 -1.57
CA VAL A 15 3.84 -3.98 -2.16
C VAL A 15 4.50 -4.51 -3.44
N GLY A 16 5.05 -3.61 -4.28
CA GLY A 16 5.64 -3.97 -5.57
C GLY A 16 6.78 -4.96 -5.46
N CYS A 17 7.68 -4.82 -4.48
CA CYS A 17 8.81 -5.74 -4.31
C CYS A 17 8.35 -7.16 -3.90
N TYR A 18 7.23 -7.27 -3.19
CA TYR A 18 6.66 -8.58 -2.86
C TYR A 18 5.91 -9.21 -4.05
N VAL A 19 5.27 -8.42 -4.91
CA VAL A 19 4.72 -8.91 -6.19
C VAL A 19 5.86 -9.43 -7.08
N VAL A 20 6.99 -8.72 -7.17
CA VAL A 20 8.20 -9.20 -7.88
C VAL A 20 8.68 -10.53 -7.30
N ARG A 21 8.85 -10.63 -5.97
CA ARG A 21 9.28 -11.87 -5.29
C ARG A 21 8.31 -13.02 -5.56
N ALA A 22 7.02 -12.78 -5.48
CA ALA A 22 6.00 -13.81 -5.70
C ALA A 22 5.98 -14.31 -7.16
N LEU A 23 6.18 -13.43 -8.14
CA LEU A 23 6.29 -13.79 -9.55
C LEU A 23 7.55 -14.62 -9.82
N LEU A 24 8.70 -14.18 -9.33
CA LEU A 24 9.96 -14.90 -9.45
C LEU A 24 9.90 -16.30 -8.82
N ALA A 25 9.26 -16.42 -7.64
CA ALA A 25 9.05 -17.71 -6.97
C ALA A 25 8.19 -18.68 -7.80
N ARG A 26 7.35 -18.18 -8.71
CA ARG A 26 6.57 -18.99 -9.67
C ARG A 26 7.32 -19.27 -11.00
N GLY A 27 8.56 -18.83 -11.12
CA GLY A 27 9.35 -18.98 -12.36
C GLY A 27 8.95 -18.02 -13.47
N THR A 28 8.19 -16.96 -13.16
CA THR A 28 7.85 -15.90 -14.12
C THR A 28 9.00 -14.91 -14.21
N ALA A 29 9.47 -14.61 -15.43
CA ALA A 29 10.45 -13.56 -15.66
C ALA A 29 9.82 -12.17 -15.34
N VAL A 30 10.56 -11.31 -14.64
CA VAL A 30 10.04 -10.02 -14.21
C VAL A 30 10.82 -8.88 -14.84
N ARG A 31 10.09 -7.95 -15.44
CA ARG A 31 10.59 -6.62 -15.77
C ARG A 31 10.08 -5.61 -14.73
N ALA A 32 11.00 -5.09 -13.94
CA ALA A 32 10.75 -4.15 -12.86
C ALA A 32 10.84 -2.71 -13.38
N MET A 33 9.71 -2.02 -13.52
CA MET A 33 9.71 -0.61 -13.93
C MET A 33 9.93 0.28 -12.72
N VAL A 34 11.03 1.05 -12.75
CA VAL A 34 11.48 1.93 -11.67
C VAL A 34 11.95 3.27 -12.21
N ARG A 35 11.87 4.33 -11.42
CA ARG A 35 12.37 5.66 -11.80
C ARG A 35 13.89 5.73 -11.66
N LYS A 36 14.54 6.51 -12.50
CA LYS A 36 15.96 6.85 -12.32
C LYS A 36 16.20 7.46 -10.94
N GLY A 37 17.23 6.99 -10.23
CA GLY A 37 17.55 7.44 -8.87
C GLY A 37 16.63 6.89 -7.77
N ALA A 38 15.78 5.92 -8.07
CA ALA A 38 14.97 5.25 -7.05
C ALA A 38 15.84 4.39 -6.12
N ASP A 39 15.43 4.27 -4.86
CA ASP A 39 16.01 3.32 -3.91
C ASP A 39 15.66 1.89 -4.34
N LEU A 40 16.66 1.08 -4.59
CA LEU A 40 16.50 -0.29 -5.10
C LEU A 40 16.76 -1.38 -4.04
N ARG A 41 17.02 -1.02 -2.78
CA ARG A 41 17.31 -2.00 -1.70
C ARG A 41 16.26 -3.09 -1.60
N ALA A 42 15.00 -2.77 -1.86
CA ALA A 42 13.91 -3.77 -1.84
C ALA A 42 14.00 -4.81 -2.97
N LEU A 43 14.76 -4.53 -4.02
CA LEU A 43 14.95 -5.41 -5.19
C LEU A 43 16.35 -6.03 -5.25
N GLU A 44 17.21 -5.71 -4.29
CA GLU A 44 18.58 -6.21 -4.26
C GLU A 44 18.61 -7.73 -4.23
N GLY A 45 19.48 -8.32 -5.07
CA GLY A 45 19.62 -9.78 -5.21
C GLY A 45 18.49 -10.49 -5.97
N LEU A 46 17.45 -9.77 -6.44
CA LEU A 46 16.38 -10.38 -7.23
C LEU A 46 16.74 -10.41 -8.73
N PRO A 47 16.60 -11.57 -9.41
CA PRO A 47 16.91 -11.71 -10.82
C PRO A 47 15.79 -11.12 -11.69
N CYS A 48 15.68 -9.79 -11.74
CA CYS A 48 14.70 -9.07 -12.56
C CYS A 48 15.38 -8.10 -13.53
N GLU A 49 14.79 -7.93 -14.73
CA GLU A 49 15.18 -6.90 -15.69
C GLU A 49 14.68 -5.53 -15.21
N PHE A 50 15.51 -4.49 -15.30
CA PHE A 50 15.11 -3.14 -14.96
C PHE A 50 14.65 -2.34 -16.20
N ALA A 51 13.42 -1.82 -16.18
CA ALA A 51 12.93 -0.81 -17.11
C ALA A 51 12.91 0.55 -16.43
N TRP A 52 13.75 1.48 -16.91
CA TRP A 52 13.87 2.82 -16.33
C TRP A 52 12.86 3.78 -16.95
N GLY A 53 11.94 4.30 -16.15
CA GLY A 53 10.93 5.23 -16.64
C GLY A 53 10.01 5.78 -15.54
N ASP A 54 9.26 6.81 -15.90
CA ASP A 54 8.20 7.39 -15.07
C ASP A 54 6.84 7.03 -15.67
N LEU A 55 5.84 6.74 -14.85
CA LEU A 55 4.47 6.43 -15.30
C LEU A 55 3.84 7.56 -16.12
N ARG A 56 4.28 8.80 -15.90
CA ARG A 56 3.83 9.99 -16.62
C ARG A 56 4.37 10.08 -18.06
N ASP A 57 5.41 9.32 -18.36
CA ASP A 57 5.99 9.21 -19.69
C ASP A 57 5.40 8.01 -20.45
N ALA A 58 4.44 8.28 -21.33
CA ALA A 58 3.76 7.26 -22.11
C ALA A 58 4.72 6.42 -22.96
N THR A 59 5.80 7.03 -23.47
CA THR A 59 6.80 6.34 -24.30
C THR A 59 7.61 5.35 -23.47
N ALA A 60 8.06 5.77 -22.28
CA ALA A 60 8.78 4.89 -21.37
C ALA A 60 7.90 3.71 -20.90
N VAL A 61 6.62 3.97 -20.61
CA VAL A 61 5.65 2.92 -20.24
C VAL A 61 5.42 1.95 -21.40
N GLU A 62 5.29 2.44 -22.62
CA GLU A 62 5.12 1.59 -23.80
C GLU A 62 6.33 0.70 -24.04
N GLN A 63 7.55 1.27 -23.96
CA GLN A 63 8.79 0.51 -24.08
C GLN A 63 8.90 -0.56 -22.99
N ALA A 64 8.56 -0.24 -21.75
CA ALA A 64 8.57 -1.18 -20.62
C ALA A 64 7.56 -2.32 -20.81
N THR A 65 6.41 -2.06 -21.43
CA THR A 65 5.34 -3.06 -21.62
C THR A 65 5.59 -3.99 -22.82
N ARG A 66 6.43 -3.57 -23.77
CA ARG A 66 6.67 -4.32 -25.01
C ARG A 66 7.19 -5.74 -24.72
N GLY A 67 6.50 -6.75 -25.27
CA GLY A 67 6.86 -8.15 -25.12
C GLY A 67 6.52 -8.75 -23.76
N CYS A 68 5.77 -8.05 -22.91
CA CYS A 68 5.25 -8.60 -21.67
C CYS A 68 3.92 -9.31 -21.89
N ASP A 69 3.70 -10.41 -21.18
CA ASP A 69 2.44 -11.18 -21.18
C ASP A 69 1.44 -10.63 -20.17
N GLU A 70 1.93 -10.10 -19.07
CA GLU A 70 1.11 -9.56 -17.97
C GLU A 70 1.67 -8.23 -17.45
N VAL A 71 0.79 -7.43 -16.88
CA VAL A 71 1.16 -6.16 -16.24
C VAL A 71 0.57 -6.11 -14.83
N TYR A 72 1.43 -5.95 -13.83
CA TYR A 72 1.07 -5.65 -12.45
C TYR A 72 1.33 -4.16 -12.19
N HIS A 73 0.27 -3.37 -12.26
CA HIS A 73 0.35 -1.92 -12.07
C HIS A 73 0.22 -1.58 -10.58
N VAL A 74 1.35 -1.61 -9.86
CA VAL A 74 1.42 -1.34 -8.42
C VAL A 74 1.87 0.10 -8.13
N GLY A 75 2.54 0.75 -9.07
CA GLY A 75 3.11 2.08 -8.90
C GLY A 75 2.07 3.16 -8.64
N ALA A 76 2.21 3.88 -7.52
CA ALA A 76 1.39 5.04 -7.18
C ALA A 76 2.15 6.00 -6.25
N ASP A 77 1.76 7.27 -6.23
CA ASP A 77 2.12 8.21 -5.16
C ASP A 77 1.09 8.07 -4.03
N TYR A 78 1.54 7.60 -2.85
CA TYR A 78 0.68 7.29 -1.70
C TYR A 78 0.82 8.27 -0.54
N ARG A 79 1.49 9.43 -0.75
CA ARG A 79 1.65 10.44 0.29
C ARG A 79 0.31 11.01 0.74
N LEU A 80 0.03 10.96 2.04
CA LEU A 80 -1.23 11.48 2.60
C LEU A 80 -1.26 13.01 2.68
N TRP A 81 -0.09 13.65 2.69
CA TRP A 81 0.06 15.09 2.71
C TRP A 81 1.09 15.55 1.67
N VAL A 82 0.71 16.55 0.89
CA VAL A 82 1.55 17.22 -0.11
C VAL A 82 1.19 18.70 -0.18
N LEU A 83 2.14 19.55 -0.54
CA LEU A 83 1.89 20.98 -0.78
C LEU A 83 1.17 21.19 -2.09
N ASP A 84 1.61 20.49 -3.13
CA ASP A 84 1.00 20.47 -4.46
C ASP A 84 0.58 19.03 -4.78
N SER A 85 -0.68 18.86 -5.14
CA SER A 85 -1.24 17.56 -5.48
C SER A 85 -1.21 17.24 -6.99
N ALA A 86 -0.91 18.20 -7.86
CA ALA A 86 -0.90 17.99 -9.30
C ALA A 86 0.04 16.84 -9.73
N PRO A 87 1.30 16.72 -9.21
CA PRO A 87 2.16 15.60 -9.54
C PRO A 87 1.61 14.24 -9.11
N MET A 88 0.83 14.20 -8.02
CA MET A 88 0.17 12.97 -7.56
C MET A 88 -0.92 12.53 -8.54
N TYR A 89 -1.78 13.45 -8.99
CA TYR A 89 -2.80 13.14 -9.99
C TYR A 89 -2.17 12.72 -11.32
N ALA A 90 -1.13 13.41 -11.77
CA ALA A 90 -0.40 13.04 -12.97
C ALA A 90 0.20 11.62 -12.86
N SER A 91 0.77 11.25 -11.70
CA SER A 91 1.33 9.92 -11.49
C SER A 91 0.23 8.86 -11.37
N ASN A 92 -0.82 9.11 -10.55
CA ASN A 92 -1.80 8.10 -10.22
C ASN A 92 -2.89 7.95 -11.31
N VAL A 93 -3.33 9.03 -11.93
CA VAL A 93 -4.41 9.00 -12.94
C VAL A 93 -3.85 8.90 -14.35
N GLU A 94 -3.02 9.87 -14.78
CA GLU A 94 -2.45 9.83 -16.12
C GLU A 94 -1.49 8.66 -16.30
N GLY A 95 -0.68 8.35 -15.26
CA GLY A 95 0.18 7.17 -15.24
C GLY A 95 -0.60 5.87 -15.40
N THR A 96 -1.77 5.75 -14.76
CA THR A 96 -2.67 4.59 -14.96
C THR A 96 -3.20 4.53 -16.40
N ARG A 97 -3.64 5.66 -16.99
CA ARG A 97 -4.05 5.71 -18.39
C ARG A 97 -2.95 5.24 -19.33
N ASN A 98 -1.72 5.71 -19.11
CA ASN A 98 -0.56 5.31 -19.92
C ASN A 98 -0.31 3.80 -19.85
N VAL A 99 -0.36 3.20 -18.63
CA VAL A 99 -0.18 1.76 -18.45
C VAL A 99 -1.27 0.97 -19.14
N LEU A 100 -2.53 1.36 -18.98
CA LEU A 100 -3.68 0.68 -19.60
C LEU A 100 -3.62 0.77 -21.13
N ALA A 101 -3.29 1.93 -21.68
CA ALA A 101 -3.12 2.13 -23.12
C ALA A 101 -1.96 1.31 -23.67
N ALA A 102 -0.82 1.26 -22.98
CA ALA A 102 0.33 0.43 -23.39
C ALA A 102 0.01 -1.05 -23.34
N ALA A 103 -0.67 -1.51 -22.27
CA ALA A 103 -1.11 -2.88 -22.12
C ALA A 103 -2.08 -3.31 -23.24
N ASN A 104 -3.01 -2.44 -23.60
CA ASN A 104 -3.95 -2.67 -24.72
C ASN A 104 -3.20 -2.80 -26.06
N ARG A 105 -2.26 -1.87 -26.35
CA ARG A 105 -1.44 -1.94 -27.58
C ARG A 105 -0.56 -3.18 -27.65
N ALA A 106 0.03 -3.56 -26.52
CA ALA A 106 0.84 -4.77 -26.42
C ALA A 106 0.04 -6.07 -26.40
N LYS A 107 -1.31 -5.99 -26.32
CA LYS A 107 -2.23 -7.13 -26.23
C LYS A 107 -1.85 -8.09 -25.09
N VAL A 108 -1.52 -7.53 -23.92
CA VAL A 108 -1.16 -8.34 -22.76
C VAL A 108 -2.37 -9.21 -22.35
N ARG A 109 -2.07 -10.39 -21.87
CA ARG A 109 -3.08 -11.38 -21.43
C ARG A 109 -3.85 -10.92 -20.19
N ARG A 110 -3.20 -10.15 -19.33
CA ARG A 110 -3.78 -9.70 -18.05
C ARG A 110 -3.14 -8.40 -17.56
N VAL A 111 -3.97 -7.52 -17.01
CA VAL A 111 -3.54 -6.38 -16.20
C VAL A 111 -4.11 -6.53 -14.80
N VAL A 112 -3.28 -6.47 -13.77
CA VAL A 112 -3.74 -6.33 -12.38
C VAL A 112 -3.48 -4.90 -11.93
N HIS A 113 -4.55 -4.13 -11.79
CA HIS A 113 -4.48 -2.76 -11.30
C HIS A 113 -4.58 -2.73 -9.77
N THR A 114 -3.54 -2.25 -9.12
CA THR A 114 -3.53 -2.06 -7.66
C THR A 114 -4.22 -0.75 -7.30
N SER A 115 -5.45 -0.84 -6.84
CA SER A 115 -6.19 0.27 -6.22
C SER A 115 -5.90 0.32 -4.70
N THR A 116 -6.88 0.56 -3.88
CA THR A 116 -6.78 0.59 -2.41
C THR A 116 -8.16 0.46 -1.80
N VAL A 117 -8.27 -0.13 -0.62
CA VAL A 117 -9.54 -0.04 0.16
C VAL A 117 -9.92 1.42 0.48
N GLY A 118 -8.96 2.35 0.39
CA GLY A 118 -9.24 3.77 0.52
C GLY A 118 -10.20 4.35 -0.53
N ALA A 119 -10.42 3.64 -1.66
CA ALA A 119 -11.36 3.97 -2.73
C ALA A 119 -12.72 3.24 -2.57
N ILE A 120 -12.91 2.47 -1.50
CA ILE A 120 -14.14 1.72 -1.21
C ILE A 120 -14.97 2.47 -0.17
N GLY A 121 -16.29 2.43 -0.34
CA GLY A 121 -17.23 2.98 0.64
C GLY A 121 -17.26 2.16 1.93
N ILE A 122 -17.50 2.83 3.05
CA ILE A 122 -17.73 2.18 4.35
C ILE A 122 -19.08 2.66 4.85
N PRO A 123 -20.13 1.84 4.74
CA PRO A 123 -21.45 2.15 5.29
C PRO A 123 -21.38 2.31 6.82
N HIS A 124 -22.34 3.04 7.38
CA HIS A 124 -22.35 3.29 8.82
C HIS A 124 -22.57 2.00 9.62
N GLY A 125 -21.63 1.68 10.50
CA GLY A 125 -21.75 0.46 11.36
C GLY A 125 -21.36 -0.86 10.68
N GLU A 126 -20.91 -0.83 9.41
CA GLU A 126 -20.58 -2.02 8.63
C GLU A 126 -19.12 -2.03 8.16
N CYS A 127 -18.66 -3.18 7.67
CA CYS A 127 -17.42 -3.28 6.92
C CYS A 127 -17.62 -2.85 5.47
N GLY A 128 -16.63 -2.17 4.91
CA GLY A 128 -16.61 -1.85 3.47
C GLY A 128 -16.46 -3.11 2.63
N ARG A 129 -17.21 -3.17 1.51
CA ARG A 129 -17.21 -4.27 0.53
C ARG A 129 -17.01 -3.68 -0.87
N GLU A 130 -16.66 -4.51 -1.84
CA GLU A 130 -16.39 -4.07 -3.21
C GLU A 130 -17.58 -3.36 -3.87
N ASP A 131 -18.79 -3.69 -3.48
CA ASP A 131 -20.06 -3.13 -3.97
C ASP A 131 -20.60 -1.98 -3.09
N SER A 132 -19.92 -1.64 -1.98
CA SER A 132 -20.34 -0.54 -1.10
C SER A 132 -20.42 0.78 -1.88
N PRO A 133 -21.56 1.51 -1.77
CA PRO A 133 -21.73 2.78 -2.46
C PRO A 133 -20.65 3.78 -2.09
N VAL A 134 -20.06 4.42 -3.11
CA VAL A 134 -18.97 5.37 -2.94
C VAL A 134 -18.93 6.34 -4.11
N SER A 135 -18.58 7.57 -3.81
CA SER A 135 -18.41 8.64 -4.80
C SER A 135 -17.11 9.42 -4.56
N LEU A 136 -16.73 10.25 -5.52
CA LEU A 136 -15.55 11.12 -5.39
C LEU A 136 -15.66 12.09 -4.21
N SER A 137 -16.89 12.48 -3.81
CA SER A 137 -17.12 13.37 -2.65
C SER A 137 -16.78 12.71 -1.30
N ASP A 138 -16.81 11.38 -1.24
CA ASP A 138 -16.46 10.61 -0.04
C ASP A 138 -14.94 10.48 0.17
N MET A 139 -14.17 10.81 -0.87
CA MET A 139 -12.72 10.66 -0.85
C MET A 139 -12.04 11.78 -0.07
N VAL A 140 -11.43 11.43 1.07
CA VAL A 140 -10.71 12.36 1.94
C VAL A 140 -9.25 12.50 1.49
N GLY A 141 -8.87 13.71 1.09
CA GLY A 141 -7.52 14.07 0.70
C GLY A 141 -7.15 13.66 -0.75
N PRO A 142 -6.03 14.22 -1.26
CA PRO A 142 -5.65 14.06 -2.67
C PRO A 142 -5.30 12.61 -3.02
N TYR A 143 -4.71 11.85 -2.10
CA TYR A 143 -4.36 10.47 -2.34
C TYR A 143 -5.59 9.60 -2.65
N LYS A 144 -6.60 9.58 -1.75
CA LYS A 144 -7.80 8.76 -1.97
C LYS A 144 -8.54 9.20 -3.24
N ARG A 145 -8.63 10.52 -3.48
CA ARG A 145 -9.26 11.06 -4.70
C ARG A 145 -8.56 10.60 -5.97
N SER A 146 -7.22 10.69 -6.01
CA SER A 146 -6.44 10.25 -7.17
C SER A 146 -6.53 8.74 -7.40
N LYS A 147 -6.54 7.93 -6.34
CA LYS A 147 -6.70 6.47 -6.44
C LYS A 147 -8.10 6.07 -6.88
N PHE A 148 -9.14 6.74 -6.38
CA PHE A 148 -10.51 6.54 -6.84
C PHE A 148 -10.63 6.84 -8.34
N LEU A 149 -10.11 7.97 -8.81
CA LEU A 149 -10.12 8.32 -10.23
C LEU A 149 -9.32 7.32 -11.08
N ALA A 150 -8.17 6.87 -10.61
CA ALA A 150 -7.38 5.85 -11.29
C ALA A 150 -8.15 4.51 -11.40
N GLU A 151 -8.89 4.12 -10.36
CA GLU A 151 -9.76 2.94 -10.38
C GLU A 151 -10.90 3.10 -11.41
N GLN A 152 -11.48 4.30 -11.52
CA GLN A 152 -12.48 4.56 -12.56
C GLN A 152 -11.90 4.43 -13.97
N GLU A 153 -10.65 4.86 -14.21
CA GLU A 153 -9.96 4.65 -15.49
C GLU A 153 -9.74 3.15 -15.77
N ALA A 154 -9.39 2.37 -14.75
CA ALA A 154 -9.23 0.91 -14.89
C ALA A 154 -10.56 0.22 -15.21
N LEU A 155 -11.65 0.60 -14.53
CA LEU A 155 -13.00 0.09 -14.81
C LEU A 155 -13.47 0.49 -16.21
N LYS A 156 -13.17 1.71 -16.66
CA LYS A 156 -13.45 2.17 -18.03
C LYS A 156 -12.70 1.33 -19.06
N ALA A 157 -11.40 1.14 -18.89
CA ALA A 157 -10.58 0.35 -19.79
C ALA A 157 -11.04 -1.12 -19.86
N ALA A 158 -11.50 -1.70 -18.74
CA ALA A 158 -12.07 -3.04 -18.73
C ALA A 158 -13.35 -3.14 -19.60
N ARG A 159 -14.22 -2.12 -19.53
CA ARG A 159 -15.42 -2.06 -20.41
C ARG A 159 -15.07 -1.87 -21.88
N GLU A 160 -13.91 -1.28 -22.18
CA GLU A 160 -13.36 -1.09 -23.52
C GLU A 160 -12.55 -2.30 -24.02
N GLY A 161 -12.54 -3.41 -23.26
CA GLY A 161 -11.95 -4.69 -23.67
C GLY A 161 -10.50 -4.92 -23.20
N VAL A 162 -9.92 -4.01 -22.39
CA VAL A 162 -8.62 -4.27 -21.77
C VAL A 162 -8.80 -5.31 -20.65
N PRO A 163 -7.98 -6.38 -20.58
CA PRO A 163 -8.18 -7.47 -19.61
C PRO A 163 -7.74 -7.09 -18.19
N VAL A 164 -8.39 -6.08 -17.60
CA VAL A 164 -8.04 -5.50 -16.28
C VAL A 164 -8.83 -6.19 -15.17
N VAL A 165 -8.13 -6.62 -14.14
CA VAL A 165 -8.69 -6.99 -12.83
C VAL A 165 -8.17 -5.99 -11.80
N ILE A 166 -9.03 -5.58 -10.87
CA ILE A 166 -8.67 -4.58 -9.86
C ILE A 166 -8.51 -5.27 -8.51
N VAL A 167 -7.43 -4.96 -7.81
CA VAL A 167 -7.24 -5.37 -6.43
C VAL A 167 -7.18 -4.15 -5.52
N ASN A 168 -7.82 -4.27 -4.36
CA ASN A 168 -7.87 -3.23 -3.34
C ASN A 168 -7.16 -3.75 -2.07
N PRO A 169 -5.82 -3.67 -2.00
CA PRO A 169 -5.13 -4.02 -0.77
C PRO A 169 -5.61 -3.14 0.38
N SER A 170 -5.72 -3.73 1.56
CA SER A 170 -6.02 -2.99 2.78
C SER A 170 -4.76 -2.28 3.31
N THR A 171 -4.35 -2.53 4.53
CA THR A 171 -3.20 -1.88 5.13
C THR A 171 -2.07 -2.91 5.28
N PRO A 172 -1.14 -2.99 4.30
CA PRO A 172 -0.09 -4.00 4.32
C PRO A 172 0.93 -3.73 5.43
N VAL A 173 1.39 -4.81 6.06
CA VAL A 173 2.42 -4.85 7.09
C VAL A 173 3.44 -5.94 6.75
N GLY A 174 4.71 -5.74 7.08
CA GLY A 174 5.79 -6.71 6.85
C GLY A 174 7.16 -6.07 6.78
N ALA A 175 8.17 -6.85 6.41
CA ALA A 175 9.54 -6.39 6.17
C ALA A 175 9.65 -5.59 4.85
N HIS A 176 10.81 -5.01 4.59
CA HIS A 176 11.14 -4.24 3.37
C HIS A 176 10.34 -2.93 3.16
N ASP A 177 9.66 -2.41 4.18
CA ASP A 177 9.07 -1.07 4.17
C ASP A 177 10.16 0.00 4.42
N TYR A 178 11.16 0.08 3.50
CA TYR A 178 12.33 0.97 3.61
C TYR A 178 11.96 2.45 3.72
N LYS A 179 10.84 2.83 3.14
CA LYS A 179 10.26 4.16 3.26
C LYS A 179 8.94 4.02 4.00
N PRO A 180 8.96 4.04 5.35
CA PRO A 180 7.82 3.64 6.14
C PRO A 180 6.50 4.19 5.61
N THR A 181 5.60 3.28 5.24
CA THR A 181 4.22 3.58 4.91
C THR A 181 3.53 4.24 6.11
N PRO A 182 2.33 4.82 5.97
CA PRO A 182 1.60 5.36 7.12
C PRO A 182 1.49 4.35 8.27
N THR A 183 1.26 3.07 7.97
CA THR A 183 1.20 2.00 8.98
C THR A 183 2.58 1.63 9.52
N GLY A 184 3.59 1.52 8.65
CA GLY A 184 4.97 1.33 9.06
C GLY A 184 5.45 2.43 10.00
N ARG A 185 4.98 3.69 9.80
CA ARG A 185 5.26 4.81 10.71
C ARG A 185 4.65 4.60 12.09
N ILE A 186 3.42 4.08 12.18
CA ILE A 186 2.81 3.74 13.47
C ILE A 186 3.72 2.75 14.22
N ILE A 187 4.20 1.71 13.54
CA ILE A 187 5.10 0.72 14.14
C ILE A 187 6.42 1.37 14.59
N VAL A 188 7.06 2.14 13.72
CA VAL A 188 8.33 2.85 14.02
C VAL A 188 8.15 3.84 15.17
N ASP A 189 7.09 4.62 15.18
CA ASP A 189 6.82 5.61 16.25
C ASP A 189 6.49 4.93 17.58
N PHE A 190 5.78 3.81 17.56
CA PHE A 190 5.53 2.99 18.74
C PHE A 190 6.85 2.45 19.32
N LEU A 191 7.67 1.81 18.49
CA LEU A 191 8.96 1.24 18.91
C LEU A 191 9.97 2.30 19.39
N ASN A 192 9.85 3.53 18.92
CA ASN A 192 10.66 4.69 19.36
C ASN A 192 10.05 5.43 20.57
N HIS A 193 9.00 4.92 21.20
CA HIS A 193 8.29 5.58 22.32
C HIS A 193 7.73 6.97 21.96
N ARG A 194 7.39 7.21 20.69
CA ARG A 194 6.87 8.50 20.20
C ARG A 194 5.33 8.57 20.18
N MET A 195 4.66 7.54 20.67
CA MET A 195 3.21 7.44 20.76
C MET A 195 2.73 7.41 22.21
N PRO A 196 2.67 8.55 22.92
CA PRO A 196 2.18 8.60 24.30
C PRO A 196 0.67 8.39 24.40
N ALA A 197 -0.04 8.59 23.29
CA ALA A 197 -1.51 8.54 23.21
C ALA A 197 -1.95 8.17 21.79
N PHE A 198 -3.21 7.77 21.62
CA PHE A 198 -3.78 7.37 20.34
C PHE A 198 -5.24 7.83 20.19
N ILE A 199 -5.74 7.88 18.95
CA ILE A 199 -7.15 8.18 18.63
C ILE A 199 -7.90 6.85 18.50
N ASP A 200 -9.18 6.82 18.94
CA ASP A 200 -10.05 5.67 18.70
C ASP A 200 -10.37 5.57 17.20
N THR A 201 -9.71 4.64 16.56
CA THR A 201 -9.87 4.30 15.13
C THR A 201 -9.55 2.83 14.92
N GLY A 202 -9.66 2.35 13.67
CA GLY A 202 -9.33 0.97 13.32
C GLY A 202 -8.92 0.83 11.88
N LEU A 203 -8.15 -0.22 11.59
CA LEU A 203 -7.62 -0.55 10.29
C LEU A 203 -7.84 -2.03 9.99
N ASN A 204 -8.01 -2.37 8.73
CA ASN A 204 -7.86 -3.73 8.28
C ASN A 204 -6.39 -3.95 7.94
N LEU A 205 -5.70 -4.80 8.68
CA LEU A 205 -4.29 -5.10 8.46
C LEU A 205 -4.15 -6.39 7.66
N VAL A 206 -3.18 -6.42 6.76
CA VAL A 206 -2.87 -7.59 5.94
C VAL A 206 -1.36 -7.80 5.84
N ASP A 207 -0.92 -9.05 5.86
CA ASP A 207 0.46 -9.38 5.52
C ASP A 207 0.75 -8.96 4.07
N VAL A 208 1.83 -8.22 3.86
CA VAL A 208 2.23 -7.77 2.51
C VAL A 208 2.49 -8.95 1.57
N GLU A 209 2.94 -10.10 2.08
CA GLU A 209 3.11 -11.32 1.29
C GLU A 209 1.76 -11.86 0.81
N ASP A 210 0.75 -11.86 1.67
CA ASP A 210 -0.61 -12.28 1.32
C ASP A 210 -1.25 -11.30 0.33
N ALA A 211 -1.03 -9.99 0.53
CA ALA A 211 -1.44 -8.99 -0.44
C ALA A 211 -0.81 -9.25 -1.82
N ALA A 212 0.50 -9.56 -1.88
CA ALA A 212 1.18 -9.90 -3.12
C ALA A 212 0.64 -11.21 -3.74
N ALA A 213 0.44 -12.25 -2.92
CA ALA A 213 -0.18 -13.50 -3.39
C ALA A 213 -1.57 -13.25 -3.98
N GLY A 214 -2.37 -12.36 -3.36
CA GLY A 214 -3.67 -11.94 -3.85
C GLY A 214 -3.60 -11.28 -5.24
N HIS A 215 -2.54 -10.52 -5.56
CA HIS A 215 -2.33 -9.98 -6.91
C HIS A 215 -2.16 -11.10 -7.95
N LEU A 216 -1.38 -12.12 -7.63
CA LEU A 216 -1.17 -13.26 -8.53
C LEU A 216 -2.44 -14.09 -8.71
N LEU A 217 -3.17 -14.31 -7.63
CA LEU A 217 -4.49 -14.99 -7.70
C LEU A 217 -5.50 -14.19 -8.53
N ALA A 218 -5.50 -12.86 -8.40
CA ALA A 218 -6.36 -12.00 -9.22
C ALA A 218 -5.98 -12.05 -10.71
N ALA A 219 -4.69 -12.15 -11.05
CA ALA A 219 -4.26 -12.36 -12.43
C ALA A 219 -4.76 -13.68 -12.99
N GLU A 220 -4.70 -14.74 -12.19
CA GLU A 220 -5.03 -16.11 -12.59
C GLU A 220 -6.53 -16.36 -12.67
N ARG A 221 -7.30 -15.92 -11.66
CA ARG A 221 -8.71 -16.29 -11.44
C ARG A 221 -9.68 -15.12 -11.46
N GLY A 222 -9.17 -13.89 -11.43
CA GLY A 222 -10.00 -12.70 -11.36
C GLY A 222 -10.81 -12.48 -12.65
N VAL A 223 -12.05 -12.05 -12.49
CA VAL A 223 -12.94 -11.66 -13.58
C VAL A 223 -12.59 -10.25 -14.04
N VAL A 224 -12.48 -10.03 -15.35
CA VAL A 224 -12.20 -8.72 -15.94
C VAL A 224 -13.26 -7.70 -15.53
N GLY A 225 -12.83 -6.54 -15.10
CA GLY A 225 -13.71 -5.47 -14.62
C GLY A 225 -14.15 -5.61 -13.15
N GLU A 226 -13.82 -6.72 -12.49
CA GLU A 226 -14.17 -6.93 -11.09
C GLU A 226 -13.08 -6.42 -10.13
N LYS A 227 -13.52 -6.06 -8.91
CA LYS A 227 -12.69 -5.63 -7.79
C LYS A 227 -12.60 -6.71 -6.73
N TYR A 228 -11.45 -6.81 -6.08
CA TYR A 228 -11.21 -7.77 -5.00
C TYR A 228 -10.45 -7.11 -3.85
N ILE A 229 -11.04 -7.08 -2.67
CA ILE A 229 -10.40 -6.59 -1.45
C ILE A 229 -9.38 -7.62 -0.97
N LEU A 230 -8.11 -7.24 -0.95
CA LEU A 230 -7.04 -8.03 -0.37
C LEU A 230 -6.83 -7.58 1.08
N GLY A 231 -7.73 -7.99 1.94
CA GLY A 231 -7.76 -7.66 3.37
C GLY A 231 -7.34 -8.85 4.25
N GLY A 232 -6.99 -8.54 5.49
CA GLY A 232 -6.69 -9.52 6.53
C GLY A 232 -7.61 -9.34 7.75
N GLU A 233 -7.04 -8.88 8.88
CA GLU A 233 -7.76 -8.69 10.14
C GLU A 233 -8.21 -7.25 10.36
N ASN A 234 -9.46 -7.08 10.79
CA ASN A 234 -9.99 -5.80 11.25
C ASN A 234 -9.60 -5.59 12.72
N LEU A 235 -8.71 -4.65 12.99
CA LEU A 235 -8.23 -4.32 14.34
C LEU A 235 -8.44 -2.85 14.65
N SER A 236 -8.89 -2.56 15.88
CA SER A 236 -8.78 -1.20 16.42
C SER A 236 -7.29 -0.82 16.56
N LEU A 237 -6.99 0.47 16.56
CA LEU A 237 -5.62 0.92 16.79
C LEU A 237 -5.12 0.49 18.18
N GLU A 238 -6.01 0.41 19.18
CA GLU A 238 -5.69 -0.10 20.52
C GLU A 238 -5.25 -1.57 20.48
N GLU A 239 -5.98 -2.43 19.77
CA GLU A 239 -5.63 -3.84 19.60
C GLU A 239 -4.30 -4.01 18.87
N MET A 240 -4.09 -3.24 17.78
CA MET A 240 -2.81 -3.23 17.06
C MET A 240 -1.64 -2.84 17.99
N LEU A 241 -1.80 -1.76 18.77
CA LEU A 241 -0.78 -1.30 19.72
C LEU A 241 -0.56 -2.32 20.85
N GLY A 242 -1.61 -3.00 21.29
CA GLY A 242 -1.52 -4.10 22.26
C GLY A 242 -0.72 -5.30 21.72
N ARG A 243 -0.93 -5.69 20.46
CA ARG A 243 -0.13 -6.75 19.78
C ARG A 243 1.33 -6.31 19.62
N LEU A 244 1.59 -5.08 19.19
CA LEU A 244 2.95 -4.53 19.10
C LEU A 244 3.65 -4.54 20.48
N ALA A 245 2.93 -4.18 21.54
CA ALA A 245 3.44 -4.22 22.91
C ALA A 245 3.85 -5.64 23.33
N LYS A 246 2.98 -6.63 23.07
CA LYS A 246 3.26 -8.05 23.36
C LYS A 246 4.49 -8.55 22.58
N LEU A 247 4.58 -8.25 21.29
CA LEU A 247 5.66 -8.74 20.41
C LEU A 247 7.00 -8.04 20.67
N SER A 248 7.00 -6.77 21.08
CA SER A 248 8.23 -5.99 21.32
C SER A 248 8.68 -5.97 22.79
N GLY A 249 7.84 -6.41 23.72
CA GLY A 249 8.09 -6.28 25.18
C GLY A 249 7.92 -4.85 25.71
N LEU A 250 7.37 -3.93 24.91
CA LEU A 250 7.14 -2.53 25.29
C LEU A 250 5.74 -2.36 25.90
N SER A 251 5.52 -1.24 26.61
CA SER A 251 4.20 -0.91 27.14
C SER A 251 3.33 -0.23 26.08
N ALA A 252 2.07 -0.68 25.92
CA ALA A 252 1.11 -0.02 25.08
C ALA A 252 0.69 1.36 25.65
N PRO A 253 0.46 2.38 24.80
CA PRO A 253 -0.11 3.63 25.25
C PRO A 253 -1.54 3.43 25.76
N ARG A 254 -1.87 4.11 26.86
CA ARG A 254 -3.17 3.97 27.55
C ARG A 254 -4.11 5.17 27.39
N ILE A 255 -3.57 6.29 26.88
CA ILE A 255 -4.31 7.55 26.78
C ILE A 255 -5.00 7.61 25.43
N ARG A 256 -6.34 7.65 25.44
CA ARG A 256 -7.14 7.94 24.24
C ARG A 256 -7.32 9.45 24.11
N VAL A 257 -6.95 10.00 22.97
CA VAL A 257 -7.11 11.41 22.65
C VAL A 257 -8.50 11.62 22.05
N PRO A 258 -9.33 12.53 22.62
CA PRO A 258 -10.58 12.92 21.99
C PRO A 258 -10.35 13.52 20.60
N TYR A 259 -11.25 13.21 19.66
CA TYR A 259 -11.14 13.65 18.27
C TYR A 259 -10.96 15.17 18.12
N ALA A 260 -11.67 15.98 18.94
CA ALA A 260 -11.57 17.44 18.90
C ALA A 260 -10.15 17.93 19.25
N VAL A 261 -9.49 17.29 20.21
CA VAL A 261 -8.11 17.63 20.61
C VAL A 261 -7.13 17.27 19.48
N ALA A 262 -7.28 16.09 18.88
CA ALA A 262 -6.47 15.70 17.74
C ALA A 262 -6.68 16.62 16.53
N TRP A 263 -7.91 17.07 16.30
CA TRP A 263 -8.26 18.00 15.24
C TRP A 263 -7.59 19.37 15.42
N THR A 264 -7.68 19.97 16.61
CA THR A 264 -7.05 21.27 16.89
C THR A 264 -5.53 21.19 16.77
N PHE A 265 -4.92 20.10 17.27
CA PHE A 265 -3.48 19.86 17.10
C PHE A 265 -3.09 19.75 15.62
N ALA A 266 -3.82 18.95 14.84
CA ALA A 266 -3.55 18.77 13.40
C ALA A 266 -3.72 20.08 12.62
N LEU A 267 -4.71 20.92 12.98
CA LEU A 267 -4.92 22.22 12.37
C LEU A 267 -3.70 23.14 12.56
N GLY A 268 -3.20 23.25 13.79
CA GLY A 268 -1.99 24.02 14.10
C GLY A 268 -0.75 23.46 13.43
N ALA A 269 -0.55 22.14 13.48
CA ALA A 269 0.59 21.47 12.86
C ALA A 269 0.58 21.64 11.32
N GLU A 270 -0.57 21.55 10.68
CA GLU A 270 -0.69 21.75 9.23
C GLU A 270 -0.51 23.22 8.82
N ALA A 271 -0.99 24.19 9.63
CA ALA A 271 -0.74 25.61 9.39
C ALA A 271 0.78 25.90 9.40
N VAL A 272 1.51 25.42 10.42
CA VAL A 272 2.99 25.53 10.48
C VAL A 272 3.66 24.81 9.30
N ALA A 273 3.17 23.63 8.94
CA ALA A 273 3.70 22.86 7.83
C ALA A 273 3.56 23.59 6.47
N ARG A 274 2.44 24.26 6.24
CA ARG A 274 2.16 24.99 4.98
C ARG A 274 2.89 26.32 4.88
N THR A 275 3.03 27.04 6.00
CA THR A 275 3.57 28.39 6.00
C THR A 275 5.06 28.47 6.31
N ILE A 276 5.56 27.63 7.22
CA ILE A 276 6.92 27.73 7.76
C ILE A 276 7.81 26.59 7.29
N THR A 277 7.46 25.33 7.64
CA THR A 277 8.42 24.24 7.48
C THR A 277 8.44 23.65 6.08
N ARG A 278 7.36 23.77 5.31
CA ARG A 278 7.18 23.15 4.00
C ARG A 278 7.36 21.62 4.02
N ARG A 279 7.31 21.00 5.19
CA ARG A 279 7.48 19.54 5.42
C ARG A 279 6.20 18.93 5.96
N ALA A 280 6.01 17.63 5.74
CA ALA A 280 4.85 16.91 6.26
C ALA A 280 4.73 17.09 7.78
N PRO A 281 3.54 17.48 8.30
CA PRO A 281 3.32 17.64 9.73
C PRO A 281 3.33 16.28 10.43
N ARG A 282 3.49 16.27 11.76
CA ARG A 282 3.40 15.04 12.57
C ARG A 282 2.01 14.41 12.51
N ALA A 283 0.96 15.22 12.40
CA ALA A 283 -0.40 14.81 12.14
C ALA A 283 -1.02 15.81 11.17
N SER A 284 -1.61 15.33 10.09
CA SER A 284 -2.32 16.16 9.12
C SER A 284 -3.84 16.11 9.38
N LEU A 285 -4.55 17.16 8.95
CA LEU A 285 -6.01 17.14 8.96
C LEU A 285 -6.61 15.99 8.17
N THR A 286 -5.92 15.56 7.10
CA THR A 286 -6.32 14.40 6.30
C THR A 286 -6.29 13.12 7.13
N GLU A 287 -5.21 12.88 7.88
CA GLU A 287 -5.07 11.69 8.74
C GLU A 287 -6.11 11.68 9.86
N VAL A 288 -6.33 12.81 10.53
CA VAL A 288 -7.33 12.93 11.59
C VAL A 288 -8.76 12.73 11.03
N ARG A 289 -9.07 13.29 9.84
CA ARG A 289 -10.37 13.04 9.18
C ARG A 289 -10.56 11.56 8.84
N MET A 290 -9.52 10.89 8.36
CA MET A 290 -9.56 9.46 8.07
C MET A 290 -9.78 8.63 9.34
N ALA A 291 -9.14 9.00 10.44
CA ALA A 291 -9.27 8.33 11.73
C ALA A 291 -10.69 8.38 12.34
N ARG A 292 -11.57 9.25 11.84
CA ARG A 292 -12.98 9.34 12.29
C ARG A 292 -13.80 8.09 11.95
N LYS A 293 -13.40 7.34 10.89
CA LYS A 293 -14.05 6.10 10.47
C LYS A 293 -13.12 4.92 10.73
N ARG A 294 -13.61 3.86 11.32
CA ARG A 294 -12.89 2.58 11.36
C ARG A 294 -12.83 2.03 9.94
N MET A 295 -11.61 1.86 9.44
CA MET A 295 -11.38 1.32 8.10
C MET A 295 -11.39 -0.20 8.13
N PHE A 296 -12.58 -0.76 8.36
CA PHE A 296 -12.84 -2.19 8.39
C PHE A 296 -13.42 -2.65 7.06
N PHE A 297 -12.92 -3.77 6.57
CA PHE A 297 -13.28 -4.30 5.25
C PHE A 297 -13.53 -5.80 5.31
N ASP A 298 -14.38 -6.27 4.41
CA ASP A 298 -14.69 -7.68 4.21
C ASP A 298 -13.99 -8.17 2.93
N SER A 299 -13.16 -9.21 3.05
CA SER A 299 -12.46 -9.84 1.92
C SER A 299 -13.11 -11.15 1.46
N SER A 300 -14.36 -11.43 1.85
CA SER A 300 -15.05 -12.69 1.53
C SER A 300 -15.13 -12.96 0.03
N LYS A 301 -15.32 -11.93 -0.81
CA LYS A 301 -15.32 -12.06 -2.26
C LYS A 301 -13.98 -12.59 -2.78
N ALA A 302 -12.86 -12.02 -2.34
CA ALA A 302 -11.54 -12.49 -2.73
C ALA A 302 -11.29 -13.92 -2.25
N ARG A 303 -11.72 -14.25 -1.01
CA ARG A 303 -11.61 -15.62 -0.46
C ARG A 303 -12.35 -16.63 -1.31
N THR A 304 -13.60 -16.35 -1.67
CA THR A 304 -14.45 -17.26 -2.42
C THR A 304 -14.06 -17.35 -3.88
N ALA A 305 -13.85 -16.21 -4.56
CA ALA A 305 -13.64 -16.18 -6.00
C ALA A 305 -12.19 -16.49 -6.40
N LEU A 306 -11.20 -16.06 -5.60
CA LEU A 306 -9.80 -16.23 -5.93
C LEU A 306 -9.12 -17.37 -5.15
N GLY A 307 -9.71 -17.87 -4.07
CA GLY A 307 -9.05 -18.75 -3.10
C GLY A 307 -8.03 -17.99 -2.24
N TYR A 308 -8.26 -16.68 -2.03
CA TYR A 308 -7.40 -15.86 -1.19
C TYR A 308 -7.52 -16.28 0.29
N ALA A 309 -6.39 -16.56 0.93
CA ALA A 309 -6.36 -17.06 2.31
C ALA A 309 -5.30 -16.30 3.13
N PRO A 310 -5.62 -15.08 3.62
CA PRO A 310 -4.67 -14.31 4.40
C PRO A 310 -4.41 -14.98 5.76
N ARG A 311 -3.14 -14.92 6.17
CA ARG A 311 -2.63 -15.45 7.44
C ARG A 311 -2.95 -14.49 8.60
N PRO A 312 -2.83 -14.96 9.87
CA PRO A 312 -2.84 -14.07 11.03
C PRO A 312 -1.76 -13.00 10.94
N ILE A 313 -2.08 -11.79 11.41
CA ILE A 313 -1.22 -10.60 11.20
C ILE A 313 0.01 -10.57 12.12
N ASP A 314 0.02 -11.34 13.20
CA ASP A 314 1.10 -11.29 14.21
C ASP A 314 2.47 -11.59 13.61
N ASP A 315 2.58 -12.60 12.73
CA ASP A 315 3.83 -12.93 12.05
C ASP A 315 4.34 -11.78 11.15
N ALA A 316 3.43 -11.06 10.51
CA ALA A 316 3.79 -9.90 9.70
C ALA A 316 4.25 -8.72 10.55
N LEU A 317 3.63 -8.52 11.73
CA LEU A 317 4.06 -7.52 12.72
C LEU A 317 5.45 -7.86 13.26
N GLU A 318 5.73 -9.12 13.58
CA GLU A 318 7.06 -9.57 14.02
C GLU A 318 8.12 -9.30 12.95
N ARG A 319 7.85 -9.66 11.69
CA ARG A 319 8.77 -9.38 10.58
C ARG A 319 8.98 -7.88 10.36
N ALA A 320 7.95 -7.06 10.53
CA ALA A 320 8.07 -5.61 10.45
C ALA A 320 8.94 -5.05 11.58
N ILE A 321 8.74 -5.50 12.83
CA ILE A 321 9.56 -5.11 13.99
C ILE A 321 11.02 -5.48 13.75
N ALA A 322 11.31 -6.74 13.41
CA ALA A 322 12.66 -7.22 13.15
C ALA A 322 13.33 -6.43 12.01
N PHE A 323 12.58 -6.15 10.95
CA PHE A 323 13.09 -5.35 9.82
C PHE A 323 13.44 -3.91 10.24
N PHE A 324 12.57 -3.21 10.96
CA PHE A 324 12.87 -1.84 11.40
C PHE A 324 14.06 -1.77 12.38
N HIS A 325 14.28 -2.81 13.18
CA HIS A 325 15.53 -2.94 13.97
C HIS A 325 16.74 -3.12 13.05
N SER A 326 16.67 -4.02 12.08
CA SER A 326 17.81 -4.35 11.20
C SER A 326 18.30 -3.18 10.36
N ILE A 327 17.41 -2.28 9.95
CA ILE A 327 17.76 -1.06 9.19
C ILE A 327 18.09 0.15 10.08
N GLY A 328 18.11 -0.01 11.42
CA GLY A 328 18.40 1.07 12.37
C GLY A 328 17.31 2.15 12.46
N ALA A 329 16.10 1.89 11.98
CA ALA A 329 14.97 2.83 12.09
C ALA A 329 14.45 2.95 13.52
N VAL A 330 14.73 1.94 14.36
CA VAL A 330 14.37 1.86 15.78
C VAL A 330 15.58 1.37 16.60
N PRO A 331 15.64 1.68 17.91
CA PRO A 331 16.74 1.21 18.76
C PRO A 331 16.83 -0.31 18.78
N ALA A 332 18.04 -0.88 18.94
CA ALA A 332 18.24 -2.32 19.06
C ALA A 332 17.35 -2.92 20.15
N ALA A 333 16.82 -4.13 19.87
CA ALA A 333 15.96 -4.83 20.80
C ALA A 333 16.63 -5.02 22.18
N PRO A 334 15.87 -5.01 23.28
CA PRO A 334 16.44 -5.11 24.65
C PRO A 334 17.37 -6.32 24.84
N HIS A 335 17.07 -7.46 24.20
CA HIS A 335 17.90 -8.67 24.26
C HIS A 335 19.24 -8.55 23.54
N GLU A 336 19.34 -7.77 22.47
CA GLU A 336 20.62 -7.55 21.76
C GLU A 336 21.56 -6.59 22.50
N ARG A 337 21.04 -5.74 23.39
CA ARG A 337 21.85 -4.82 24.20
C ARG A 337 22.65 -5.55 25.28
N GLN A 338 22.19 -6.72 25.74
CA GLN A 338 22.90 -7.51 26.75
C GLN A 338 24.10 -8.25 26.15
N SER A 339 24.03 -8.67 24.88
CA SER A 339 25.12 -9.39 24.20
C SER A 339 26.26 -8.49 23.70
N ARG A 340 26.09 -7.16 23.70
CA ARG A 340 27.09 -6.17 23.25
C ARG A 340 27.77 -5.41 24.39
N ARG A 341 27.60 -5.82 25.66
CA ARG A 341 28.45 -5.26 26.74
C ARG A 341 29.82 -5.91 26.64
N PRO A 342 30.90 -5.12 26.42
CA PRO A 342 32.25 -5.64 26.49
C PRO A 342 32.48 -6.17 27.92
N ALA A 343 33.17 -7.33 28.00
CA ALA A 343 33.63 -7.94 29.26
C ALA A 343 34.69 -7.06 29.95
#